data_bbae1fe91fa22c285567bec6a6716f55
#
_entry.id   bbae1fe91fa22c285567bec6a6716f55
#
_cell.length_a   1.000
_cell.length_b   1.000
_cell.length_c   1.000
_cell.angle_alpha   90.00
_cell.angle_beta   90.00
_cell.angle_gamma   90.00
#
_symmetry.space_group_name_H-M   'P 1'
#
loop_
_entity.id
_entity.type
_entity.pdbx_description
1 polymer ?
#
loop_
_entity_poly.entity_id
_entity_poly.type
_entity_poly.pdbx_seq_one_letter_code
_entity_poly.pdbx_strand_id
1 'polypeptide(L)'
;RGLGDVYKRQVRFPLPVQANPYQLGFILTADGLSGEEDSWTQKNYYPNNTEYTDTDMELFTQGDGYVYDLTYNMVAIGFSGPSFIEGSLPEQIEADKDYEYTFRFDLSKDSQTCKAKSILAGQQNYKLRAVALLIDSTTGEVVNARKAKVGGETDGVSALTVNKEATPVAYYTPDGRQLQSPTKGINIVRLADGRTVKMIVRK
;
A
#
# COMPACT_ATOMS: atom_id res chain seq x y z
N ARG A 1 7.95 -24.59 2.85
CA ARG A 1 7.27 -23.50 3.59
C ARG A 1 6.62 -22.61 2.56
N GLY A 2 5.28 -22.71 2.39
CA GLY A 2 4.50 -21.85 1.53
C GLY A 2 4.43 -20.45 2.14
N LEU A 3 5.08 -19.49 1.52
CA LEU A 3 4.99 -18.07 1.86
C LEU A 3 3.67 -17.52 1.31
N GLY A 4 2.59 -17.67 2.07
CA GLY A 4 1.38 -16.87 1.87
C GLY A 4 1.53 -15.60 2.68
N ASP A 5 1.63 -14.45 2.02
CA ASP A 5 1.70 -13.19 2.74
C ASP A 5 0.32 -12.78 3.24
N VAL A 6 0.25 -12.45 4.52
CA VAL A 6 -0.97 -12.03 5.23
C VAL A 6 -1.01 -10.52 5.26
N TYR A 7 -2.11 -9.95 4.77
CA TYR A 7 -2.36 -8.50 4.82
C TYR A 7 -3.45 -8.22 5.83
N LYS A 8 -3.11 -7.44 6.85
CA LYS A 8 -4.04 -6.95 7.87
C LYS A 8 -4.28 -5.47 7.64
N ARG A 9 -5.55 -5.08 7.59
CA ARG A 9 -5.93 -3.66 7.48
C ARG A 9 -6.94 -3.28 8.54
N GLN A 10 -6.77 -2.05 9.03
CA GLN A 10 -7.71 -1.36 9.90
C GLN A 10 -8.40 -0.26 9.11
N VAL A 11 -9.71 -0.17 9.28
CA VAL A 11 -10.55 0.89 8.73
C VAL A 11 -11.30 1.52 9.88
N ARG A 12 -11.35 2.85 9.91
CA ARG A 12 -12.07 3.64 10.90
C ARG A 12 -12.93 4.67 10.20
N PHE A 13 -14.17 4.79 10.64
CA PHE A 13 -15.10 5.77 10.12
C PHE A 13 -15.33 6.86 11.17
N PRO A 14 -15.30 8.15 10.79
CA PRO A 14 -15.51 9.26 11.73
C PRO A 14 -16.98 9.39 12.16
N LEU A 15 -17.91 8.83 11.39
CA LEU A 15 -19.34 8.84 11.65
C LEU A 15 -19.91 7.43 11.60
N PRO A 16 -20.99 7.16 12.35
CA PRO A 16 -21.66 5.86 12.31
C PRO A 16 -22.41 5.68 10.99
N VAL A 17 -22.48 4.43 10.50
CA VAL A 17 -23.25 4.05 9.31
C VAL A 17 -24.19 2.93 9.67
N GLN A 18 -25.52 3.15 9.53
CA GLN A 18 -26.53 2.19 9.95
C GLN A 18 -26.77 1.05 8.96
N ALA A 19 -26.63 1.33 7.66
CA ALA A 19 -26.69 0.35 6.58
C ALA A 19 -25.42 0.52 5.76
N ASN A 20 -24.37 -0.22 6.14
CA ASN A 20 -23.03 -0.04 5.56
C ASN A 20 -22.95 -0.64 4.15
N PRO A 21 -22.78 0.18 3.10
CA PRO A 21 -22.56 -0.31 1.75
C PRO A 21 -21.08 -0.64 1.48
N TYR A 22 -20.18 -0.29 2.40
CA TYR A 22 -18.75 -0.40 2.16
C TYR A 22 -18.21 -1.78 2.44
N GLN A 23 -17.36 -2.26 1.56
CA GLN A 23 -16.64 -3.52 1.66
C GLN A 23 -15.18 -3.34 1.26
N LEU A 24 -14.33 -4.28 1.63
CA LEU A 24 -12.91 -4.24 1.30
C LEU A 24 -12.60 -5.09 0.08
N GLY A 25 -11.68 -4.59 -0.75
CA GLY A 25 -10.99 -5.34 -1.78
C GLY A 25 -9.49 -5.26 -1.61
N PHE A 26 -8.74 -6.25 -2.11
CA PHE A 26 -7.29 -6.26 -2.03
C PHE A 26 -6.69 -6.59 -3.39
N ILE A 27 -5.63 -5.87 -3.76
CA ILE A 27 -4.83 -6.13 -4.96
C ILE A 27 -3.38 -6.33 -4.52
N LEU A 28 -2.75 -7.38 -5.03
CA LEU A 28 -1.31 -7.58 -4.91
C LEU A 28 -0.66 -7.04 -6.19
N THR A 29 0.30 -6.14 -6.03
CA THR A 29 1.05 -5.57 -7.15
C THR A 29 2.54 -5.83 -7.00
N ALA A 30 3.23 -5.85 -8.14
CA ALA A 30 4.68 -5.95 -8.21
C ALA A 30 5.26 -4.77 -8.99
N ASP A 31 6.38 -4.24 -8.51
CA ASP A 31 7.19 -3.23 -9.18
C ASP A 31 8.50 -3.87 -9.65
N GLY A 32 9.05 -3.35 -10.75
CA GLY A 32 10.36 -3.76 -11.27
C GLY A 32 10.31 -5.06 -12.07
N LEU A 33 9.18 -5.38 -12.69
CA LEU A 33 9.05 -6.54 -13.57
C LEU A 33 9.53 -6.22 -14.98
N SER A 34 10.23 -7.16 -15.60
CA SER A 34 10.69 -7.08 -16.98
C SER A 34 10.73 -8.48 -17.62
N GLY A 35 10.84 -8.56 -18.91
CA GLY A 35 10.99 -9.83 -19.63
C GLY A 35 11.41 -9.61 -21.07
N GLU A 36 12.01 -10.64 -21.64
CA GLU A 36 12.55 -10.62 -23.01
C GLU A 36 11.53 -11.17 -24.04
N GLU A 37 10.47 -11.83 -23.58
CA GLU A 37 9.46 -12.42 -24.47
C GLU A 37 8.52 -11.37 -25.04
N ASP A 38 7.89 -11.68 -26.17
CA ASP A 38 6.92 -10.80 -26.85
C ASP A 38 5.77 -10.33 -25.95
N SER A 39 5.41 -11.13 -24.93
CA SER A 39 4.40 -10.76 -23.95
C SER A 39 4.77 -9.57 -23.06
N TRP A 40 6.06 -9.21 -23.01
CA TRP A 40 6.59 -8.07 -22.25
C TRP A 40 6.87 -6.85 -23.12
N THR A 41 6.66 -6.95 -24.44
CA THR A 41 6.83 -5.81 -25.35
C THR A 41 5.59 -4.94 -25.38
N GLN A 42 5.79 -3.65 -25.59
CA GLN A 42 4.70 -2.70 -25.77
C GLN A 42 4.65 -2.26 -27.23
N LYS A 43 3.44 -2.32 -27.85
CA LYS A 43 3.26 -1.77 -29.17
C LYS A 43 3.49 -0.25 -29.16
N ASN A 44 4.32 0.21 -30.09
CA ASN A 44 4.69 1.59 -30.23
C ASN A 44 3.88 2.25 -31.35
N TYR A 45 3.18 3.33 -31.05
CA TYR A 45 2.39 4.13 -32.01
C TYR A 45 3.09 5.44 -32.42
N TYR A 46 4.29 5.71 -31.88
CA TYR A 46 5.06 6.94 -32.12
C TYR A 46 6.46 6.69 -32.74
N PRO A 47 6.69 5.61 -33.50
CA PRO A 47 8.00 5.37 -34.06
C PRO A 47 8.40 6.51 -35.01
N ASN A 48 9.63 6.98 -34.91
CA ASN A 48 10.18 8.06 -35.70
C ASN A 48 9.50 9.42 -35.55
N ASN A 49 8.75 9.65 -34.49
CA ASN A 49 8.15 10.94 -34.17
C ASN A 49 9.15 11.82 -33.42
N THR A 50 9.70 12.84 -34.12
CA THR A 50 10.73 13.73 -33.56
C THR A 50 10.17 14.79 -32.59
N GLU A 51 8.84 14.94 -32.49
CA GLU A 51 8.20 15.91 -31.60
C GLU A 51 8.49 15.64 -30.11
N TYR A 52 8.70 14.36 -29.75
CA TYR A 52 8.94 13.93 -28.38
C TYR A 52 10.41 13.60 -28.07
N THR A 53 11.34 13.97 -28.95
CA THR A 53 12.78 13.85 -28.68
C THR A 53 13.14 14.77 -27.50
N ASP A 54 14.06 14.32 -26.63
CA ASP A 54 14.44 15.00 -25.38
C ASP A 54 13.30 15.13 -24.33
N THR A 55 12.29 14.27 -24.42
CA THR A 55 11.20 14.17 -23.45
C THR A 55 11.18 12.81 -22.78
N ASP A 56 10.34 12.62 -21.75
CA ASP A 56 10.11 11.31 -21.09
C ASP A 56 9.54 10.26 -22.07
N MET A 57 9.08 10.69 -23.26
CA MET A 57 8.57 9.84 -24.32
C MET A 57 9.62 9.43 -25.35
N GLU A 58 10.86 9.87 -25.23
CA GLU A 58 11.93 9.61 -26.22
C GLU A 58 12.13 8.13 -26.55
N LEU A 59 12.00 7.25 -25.54
CA LEU A 59 12.09 5.80 -25.72
C LEU A 59 11.08 5.29 -26.75
N PHE A 60 9.92 5.92 -26.87
CA PHE A 60 8.85 5.57 -27.81
C PHE A 60 9.02 6.23 -29.20
N THR A 61 9.95 7.15 -29.36
CA THR A 61 10.21 7.79 -30.67
C THR A 61 11.30 7.07 -31.45
N GLN A 62 12.08 6.23 -30.78
CA GLN A 62 13.17 5.45 -31.36
C GLN A 62 12.70 4.04 -31.73
N GLY A 63 13.30 3.47 -32.76
CA GLY A 63 13.07 2.07 -33.14
C GLY A 63 11.86 1.88 -34.06
N ASP A 64 11.37 0.67 -34.06
CA ASP A 64 10.26 0.19 -34.89
C ASP A 64 8.90 0.24 -34.14
N GLY A 65 7.93 -0.51 -34.59
CA GLY A 65 6.58 -0.55 -34.02
C GLY A 65 6.46 -1.19 -32.62
N TYR A 66 7.57 -1.51 -31.94
CA TYR A 66 7.57 -2.12 -30.61
C TYR A 66 8.65 -1.52 -29.71
N VAL A 67 8.36 -1.46 -28.41
CA VAL A 67 9.32 -1.07 -27.37
C VAL A 67 9.64 -2.31 -26.54
N TYR A 68 10.93 -2.58 -26.41
CA TYR A 68 11.50 -3.72 -25.68
C TYR A 68 12.16 -3.23 -24.38
N ASP A 69 12.55 -4.16 -23.53
CA ASP A 69 13.35 -3.91 -22.31
C ASP A 69 12.67 -2.95 -21.30
N LEU A 70 11.35 -2.89 -21.34
CA LEU A 70 10.58 -2.07 -20.41
C LEU A 70 10.57 -2.66 -19.00
N THR A 71 10.68 -1.77 -18.01
CA THR A 71 10.44 -2.12 -16.61
C THR A 71 9.03 -1.69 -16.21
N TYR A 72 8.23 -2.65 -15.78
CA TYR A 72 6.85 -2.43 -15.39
C TYR A 72 6.71 -2.30 -13.88
N ASN A 73 5.96 -1.29 -13.45
CA ASN A 73 5.64 -1.03 -12.05
C ASN A 73 4.13 -1.11 -11.82
N MET A 74 3.72 -1.37 -10.59
CA MET A 74 2.32 -1.51 -10.18
C MET A 74 1.55 -2.56 -10.99
N VAL A 75 2.22 -3.59 -11.47
CA VAL A 75 1.57 -4.69 -12.19
C VAL A 75 0.71 -5.48 -11.21
N ALA A 76 -0.59 -5.57 -11.46
CA ALA A 76 -1.50 -6.37 -10.65
C ALA A 76 -1.26 -7.86 -10.92
N ILE A 77 -0.78 -8.59 -9.91
CA ILE A 77 -0.46 -10.02 -9.98
C ILE A 77 -1.41 -10.88 -9.17
N GLY A 78 -2.28 -10.27 -8.38
CA GLY A 78 -3.33 -10.94 -7.60
C GLY A 78 -4.39 -9.96 -7.11
N PHE A 79 -5.60 -10.46 -6.90
CA PHE A 79 -6.73 -9.68 -6.37
C PHE A 79 -7.63 -10.58 -5.50
N SER A 80 -8.35 -9.99 -4.58
CA SER A 80 -9.17 -10.72 -3.59
C SER A 80 -10.47 -11.31 -4.17
N GLY A 81 -10.88 -10.87 -5.35
CA GLY A 81 -12.09 -11.30 -6.02
C GLY A 81 -12.48 -10.30 -7.10
N PRO A 82 -13.56 -10.52 -7.83
CA PRO A 82 -13.93 -9.70 -9.00
C PRO A 82 -14.24 -8.24 -8.65
N SER A 83 -14.60 -7.94 -7.42
CA SER A 83 -14.90 -6.58 -6.97
C SER A 83 -14.45 -6.34 -5.53
N PHE A 84 -15.15 -6.92 -4.55
CA PHE A 84 -14.90 -6.76 -3.12
C PHE A 84 -15.12 -8.08 -2.39
N ILE A 85 -14.78 -8.13 -1.12
CA ILE A 85 -15.01 -9.28 -0.23
C ILE A 85 -16.28 -9.02 0.56
N GLU A 86 -17.31 -9.79 0.27
CA GLU A 86 -18.58 -9.72 0.98
C GLU A 86 -18.39 -10.04 2.48
N GLY A 87 -18.99 -9.22 3.35
CA GLY A 87 -18.87 -9.36 4.80
C GLY A 87 -17.51 -8.96 5.38
N SER A 88 -16.64 -8.34 4.60
CA SER A 88 -15.35 -7.82 5.08
C SER A 88 -15.48 -6.66 6.08
N LEU A 89 -16.61 -5.97 6.08
CA LEU A 89 -17.02 -5.00 7.07
C LEU A 89 -18.45 -5.32 7.55
N PRO A 90 -18.80 -5.03 8.82
CA PRO A 90 -20.14 -5.32 9.35
C PRO A 90 -21.21 -4.41 8.73
N GLU A 91 -22.45 -4.83 8.81
CA GLU A 91 -23.61 -4.07 8.30
C GLU A 91 -23.79 -2.73 9.02
N GLN A 92 -23.43 -2.67 10.30
CA GLN A 92 -23.47 -1.44 11.09
C GLN A 92 -22.07 -1.03 11.50
N ILE A 93 -21.75 0.22 11.27
CA ILE A 93 -20.47 0.84 11.61
C ILE A 93 -20.66 1.80 12.76
N GLU A 94 -19.85 1.64 13.81
CA GLU A 94 -19.76 2.58 14.93
C GLU A 94 -18.72 3.66 14.61
N ALA A 95 -19.00 4.89 15.03
CA ALA A 95 -18.05 5.98 14.90
C ALA A 95 -16.75 5.70 15.68
N ASP A 96 -15.63 6.08 15.11
CA ASP A 96 -14.29 5.99 15.72
C ASP A 96 -13.84 4.59 16.18
N LYS A 97 -14.56 3.56 15.78
CA LYS A 97 -14.18 2.17 16.03
C LYS A 97 -13.25 1.63 14.93
N ASP A 98 -12.25 0.87 15.32
CA ASP A 98 -11.36 0.19 14.39
C ASP A 98 -11.97 -1.15 13.95
N TYR A 99 -12.07 -1.33 12.64
CA TYR A 99 -12.46 -2.59 12.01
C TYR A 99 -11.25 -3.19 11.34
N GLU A 100 -10.94 -4.45 11.63
CA GLU A 100 -9.79 -5.15 11.09
C GLU A 100 -10.23 -6.26 10.15
N TYR A 101 -9.57 -6.36 9.01
CA TYR A 101 -9.74 -7.48 8.10
C TYR A 101 -8.37 -8.02 7.65
N THR A 102 -8.27 -9.33 7.55
CA THR A 102 -7.06 -10.02 7.11
C THR A 102 -7.31 -10.78 5.84
N PHE A 103 -6.56 -10.50 4.79
CA PHE A 103 -6.58 -11.24 3.54
C PHE A 103 -5.22 -11.89 3.28
N ARG A 104 -5.22 -13.08 2.66
CA ARG A 104 -3.99 -13.81 2.33
C ARG A 104 -3.93 -14.11 0.83
N PHE A 105 -2.84 -13.71 0.19
CA PHE A 105 -2.49 -14.16 -1.15
C PHE A 105 -1.60 -15.41 -1.06
N ASP A 106 -1.94 -16.47 -1.81
CA ASP A 106 -1.09 -17.65 -1.92
C ASP A 106 -0.15 -17.48 -3.12
N LEU A 107 1.12 -17.20 -2.83
CA LEU A 107 2.16 -17.00 -3.86
C LEU A 107 2.79 -18.31 -4.32
N SER A 108 2.43 -19.45 -3.71
CA SER A 108 3.02 -20.76 -4.02
C SER A 108 2.39 -21.44 -5.25
N LYS A 109 1.22 -20.99 -5.65
CA LYS A 109 0.47 -21.54 -6.79
C LYS A 109 -0.34 -20.46 -7.50
N ASP A 110 -0.56 -20.63 -8.78
CA ASP A 110 -1.48 -19.81 -9.54
C ASP A 110 -2.94 -20.23 -9.32
N SER A 111 -3.80 -19.24 -9.30
CA SER A 111 -5.26 -19.38 -9.24
C SER A 111 -5.91 -18.45 -10.26
N GLN A 112 -7.24 -18.43 -10.30
CA GLN A 112 -7.97 -17.47 -11.15
C GLN A 112 -7.74 -16.02 -10.70
N THR A 113 -7.54 -15.81 -9.40
CA THR A 113 -7.42 -14.48 -8.80
C THR A 113 -5.99 -14.09 -8.41
N CYS A 114 -5.02 -14.98 -8.56
CA CYS A 114 -3.62 -14.70 -8.27
C CYS A 114 -2.70 -15.47 -9.23
N LYS A 115 -1.92 -14.74 -10.00
CA LYS A 115 -0.92 -15.25 -10.95
C LYS A 115 0.52 -14.96 -10.51
N ALA A 116 0.69 -14.70 -9.22
CA ALA A 116 1.98 -14.29 -8.67
C ALA A 116 3.09 -15.31 -8.94
N LYS A 117 2.80 -16.61 -8.82
CA LYS A 117 3.82 -17.64 -9.04
C LYS A 117 4.40 -17.60 -10.46
N SER A 118 3.54 -17.58 -11.48
CA SER A 118 3.99 -17.59 -12.88
C SER A 118 4.62 -16.26 -13.27
N ILE A 119 4.02 -15.13 -12.88
CA ILE A 119 4.52 -13.79 -13.23
C ILE A 119 5.87 -13.50 -12.58
N LEU A 120 6.07 -13.94 -11.33
CA LEU A 120 7.32 -13.71 -10.59
C LEU A 120 8.39 -14.77 -10.88
N ALA A 121 8.08 -15.81 -11.64
CA ALA A 121 9.06 -16.82 -12.02
C ALA A 121 10.17 -16.21 -12.86
N GLY A 122 11.42 -16.33 -12.40
CA GLY A 122 12.59 -15.74 -13.07
C GLY A 122 12.80 -14.25 -12.82
N GLN A 123 11.85 -13.55 -12.22
CA GLN A 123 12.00 -12.13 -11.88
C GLN A 123 12.98 -11.93 -10.72
N GLN A 124 13.82 -10.90 -10.83
CA GLN A 124 14.78 -10.53 -9.78
C GLN A 124 14.53 -9.07 -9.35
N ASN A 125 14.83 -8.79 -8.08
CA ASN A 125 14.75 -7.42 -7.53
C ASN A 125 13.38 -6.75 -7.58
N TYR A 126 12.30 -7.51 -7.79
CA TYR A 126 10.94 -6.98 -7.74
C TYR A 126 10.54 -6.60 -6.31
N LYS A 127 9.59 -5.68 -6.19
CA LYS A 127 9.04 -5.23 -4.91
C LYS A 127 7.54 -5.49 -4.90
N LEU A 128 7.07 -6.23 -3.91
CA LEU A 128 5.65 -6.49 -3.74
C LEU A 128 4.98 -5.39 -2.92
N ARG A 129 3.76 -5.04 -3.31
CA ARG A 129 2.89 -4.14 -2.57
C ARG A 129 1.48 -4.71 -2.49
N ALA A 130 0.83 -4.53 -1.35
CA ALA A 130 -0.59 -4.78 -1.20
C ALA A 130 -1.35 -3.45 -1.22
N VAL A 131 -2.39 -3.39 -2.02
CA VAL A 131 -3.34 -2.28 -2.07
C VAL A 131 -4.64 -2.76 -1.47
N ALA A 132 -5.10 -2.07 -0.41
CA ALA A 132 -6.43 -2.25 0.15
C ALA A 132 -7.34 -1.17 -0.40
N LEU A 133 -8.50 -1.56 -0.87
CA LEU A 133 -9.54 -0.71 -1.43
C LEU A 133 -10.74 -0.72 -0.49
N LEU A 134 -11.33 0.45 -0.24
CA LEU A 134 -12.65 0.60 0.34
C LEU A 134 -13.62 0.86 -0.81
N ILE A 135 -14.56 -0.03 -1.01
CA ILE A 135 -15.45 -0.05 -2.18
C ILE A 135 -16.89 0.10 -1.70
N ASP A 136 -17.64 0.98 -2.32
CA ASP A 136 -19.10 1.00 -2.19
C ASP A 136 -19.67 -0.18 -2.99
N SER A 137 -20.23 -1.16 -2.29
CA SER A 137 -20.74 -2.39 -2.91
C SER A 137 -22.01 -2.16 -3.76
N THR A 138 -22.66 -1.01 -3.58
CA THR A 138 -23.88 -0.64 -4.34
C THR A 138 -23.53 -0.06 -5.70
N THR A 139 -22.49 0.80 -5.76
CA THR A 139 -22.08 1.50 -6.97
C THR A 139 -20.87 0.86 -7.65
N GLY A 140 -20.06 0.09 -6.90
CA GLY A 140 -18.77 -0.43 -7.35
C GLY A 140 -17.64 0.60 -7.30
N GLU A 141 -17.88 1.79 -6.78
CA GLU A 141 -16.90 2.86 -6.71
C GLU A 141 -15.85 2.60 -5.62
N VAL A 142 -14.59 2.91 -5.93
CA VAL A 142 -13.51 2.93 -4.95
C VAL A 142 -13.54 4.24 -4.18
N VAL A 143 -14.00 4.19 -2.93
CA VAL A 143 -14.12 5.37 -2.06
C VAL A 143 -12.77 5.79 -1.47
N ASN A 144 -11.92 4.81 -1.17
CA ASN A 144 -10.60 5.05 -0.61
C ASN A 144 -9.65 3.89 -0.96
N ALA A 145 -8.36 4.19 -1.01
CA ALA A 145 -7.33 3.20 -1.25
C ALA A 145 -6.08 3.46 -0.40
N ARG A 146 -5.42 2.39 0.02
CA ARG A 146 -4.15 2.45 0.74
C ARG A 146 -3.23 1.34 0.25
N LYS A 147 -1.95 1.67 0.05
CA LYS A 147 -0.92 0.68 -0.30
C LYS A 147 0.09 0.50 0.82
N ALA A 148 0.65 -0.70 0.92
CA ALA A 148 1.75 -1.04 1.82
C ALA A 148 2.74 -1.96 1.12
N LYS A 149 4.00 -1.93 1.55
CA LYS A 149 5.01 -2.89 1.12
C LYS A 149 4.71 -4.27 1.71
N VAL A 150 4.97 -5.30 0.93
CA VAL A 150 4.89 -6.69 1.36
C VAL A 150 6.21 -7.05 2.04
N GLY A 151 6.16 -7.65 3.24
CA GLY A 151 7.36 -8.02 4.00
C GLY A 151 8.12 -6.84 4.61
N GLY A 152 7.59 -5.62 4.54
CA GLY A 152 8.10 -4.43 5.22
C GLY A 152 7.16 -3.96 6.32
N GLU A 153 7.66 -3.17 7.26
CA GLU A 153 6.81 -2.44 8.19
C GLU A 153 5.79 -1.60 7.39
N THR A 154 4.54 -1.62 7.82
CA THR A 154 3.47 -0.87 7.17
C THR A 154 3.82 0.62 7.15
N ASP A 155 3.75 1.29 5.98
CA ASP A 155 3.80 2.76 5.84
C ASP A 155 2.52 3.44 6.43
N GLY A 156 1.85 2.80 7.36
CA GLY A 156 0.92 3.44 8.26
C GLY A 156 1.71 3.81 9.51
N VAL A 157 1.47 4.97 10.08
CA VAL A 157 1.92 5.25 11.43
C VAL A 157 1.54 4.02 12.26
N SER A 158 2.50 3.13 12.48
CA SER A 158 2.36 2.05 13.43
C SER A 158 1.90 2.75 14.69
N ALA A 159 0.74 2.35 15.24
CA ALA A 159 0.48 2.67 16.63
C ALA A 159 1.74 2.20 17.33
N LEU A 160 2.60 3.15 17.69
CA LEU A 160 3.85 2.87 18.36
C LEU A 160 3.46 2.00 19.55
N THR A 161 3.75 0.72 19.46
CA THR A 161 3.84 -0.10 20.64
C THR A 161 5.01 0.52 21.39
N VAL A 162 4.68 1.49 22.24
CA VAL A 162 5.65 2.04 23.15
C VAL A 162 6.12 0.85 23.94
N ASN A 163 7.31 0.36 23.62
CA ASN A 163 8.02 -0.48 24.57
C ASN A 163 8.06 0.34 25.85
N LYS A 164 7.36 -0.13 26.87
CA LYS A 164 7.21 0.56 28.18
C LYS A 164 8.54 0.84 28.87
N GLU A 165 9.67 0.47 28.28
CA GLU A 165 11.00 0.56 28.84
C GLU A 165 11.88 1.69 28.28
N ALA A 166 11.49 2.36 27.19
CA ALA A 166 12.27 3.47 26.66
C ALA A 166 11.91 4.76 27.39
N THR A 167 12.77 5.20 28.32
CA THR A 167 12.58 6.45 29.08
C THR A 167 12.74 7.69 28.18
N PRO A 168 11.88 8.71 28.34
CA PRO A 168 12.06 10.00 27.69
C PRO A 168 13.36 10.67 28.13
N VAL A 169 14.16 11.16 27.19
CA VAL A 169 15.40 11.90 27.47
C VAL A 169 15.30 13.38 27.12
N ALA A 170 14.38 13.78 26.27
CA ALA A 170 14.13 15.18 25.97
C ALA A 170 12.71 15.39 25.42
N TYR A 171 12.16 16.56 25.67
CA TYR A 171 10.85 17.02 25.18
C TYR A 171 11.03 18.26 24.30
N TYR A 172 10.22 18.38 23.26
CA TYR A 172 10.23 19.52 22.35
C TYR A 172 8.80 19.92 22.00
N THR A 173 8.61 21.19 21.72
CA THR A 173 7.41 21.70 21.05
C THR A 173 7.38 21.29 19.58
N PRO A 174 6.23 21.37 18.88
CA PRO A 174 6.16 21.06 17.43
C PRO A 174 7.05 21.97 16.56
N ASP A 175 7.37 23.17 17.03
CA ASP A 175 8.28 24.14 16.38
C ASP A 175 9.76 23.91 16.76
N GLY A 176 10.08 22.84 17.52
CA GLY A 176 11.43 22.39 17.79
C GLY A 176 12.10 22.99 19.02
N ARG A 177 11.41 23.78 19.83
CA ARG A 177 11.98 24.30 21.10
C ARG A 177 12.05 23.20 22.15
N GLN A 178 13.18 23.06 22.81
CA GLN A 178 13.34 22.10 23.90
C GLN A 178 12.55 22.54 25.15
N LEU A 179 11.89 21.57 25.77
CA LEU A 179 11.11 21.75 27.00
C LEU A 179 11.76 20.97 28.14
N GLN A 180 11.66 21.50 29.36
CA GLN A 180 12.11 20.79 30.56
C GLN A 180 11.13 19.67 30.99
N SER A 181 9.84 19.83 30.66
CA SER A 181 8.77 18.88 30.93
C SER A 181 7.67 18.99 29.89
N PRO A 182 6.81 17.96 29.71
CA PRO A 182 5.71 18.00 28.76
C PRO A 182 4.72 19.11 29.11
N THR A 183 4.26 19.85 28.10
CA THR A 183 3.22 20.88 28.21
C THR A 183 1.91 20.42 27.60
N LYS A 184 0.80 21.08 27.95
CA LYS A 184 -0.53 20.80 27.37
C LYS A 184 -0.48 20.91 25.84
N GLY A 185 -1.04 19.93 25.13
CA GLY A 185 -1.05 19.85 23.70
C GLY A 185 -0.06 18.84 23.15
N ILE A 186 0.47 19.12 21.96
CA ILE A 186 1.40 18.23 21.26
C ILE A 186 2.82 18.48 21.73
N ASN A 187 3.50 17.42 22.14
CA ASN A 187 4.92 17.40 22.46
C ASN A 187 5.63 16.38 21.59
N ILE A 188 6.84 16.69 21.16
CA ILE A 188 7.76 15.77 20.49
C ILE A 188 8.73 15.25 21.55
N VAL A 189 8.78 13.95 21.75
CA VAL A 189 9.56 13.31 22.79
C VAL A 189 10.67 12.47 22.17
N ARG A 190 11.92 12.74 22.54
CA ARG A 190 13.07 11.91 22.22
C ARG A 190 13.26 10.86 23.31
N LEU A 191 13.36 9.60 22.91
CA LEU A 191 13.55 8.46 23.81
C LEU A 191 15.03 8.08 23.89
N ALA A 192 15.39 7.35 24.96
CA ALA A 192 16.77 6.90 25.19
C ALA A 192 17.32 5.97 24.10
N ASP A 193 16.46 5.29 23.35
CA ASP A 193 16.81 4.45 22.23
C ASP A 193 17.00 5.22 20.89
N GLY A 194 16.97 6.56 20.94
CA GLY A 194 17.15 7.46 19.80
C GLY A 194 15.89 7.75 18.99
N ARG A 195 14.78 7.04 19.26
CA ARG A 195 13.50 7.29 18.60
C ARG A 195 12.87 8.61 19.04
N THR A 196 12.08 9.20 18.14
CA THR A 196 11.28 10.41 18.41
C THR A 196 9.81 10.06 18.29
N VAL A 197 9.01 10.38 19.31
CA VAL A 197 7.58 10.08 19.36
C VAL A 197 6.77 11.33 19.62
N LYS A 198 5.54 11.39 19.11
CA LYS A 198 4.56 12.44 19.39
C LYS A 198 3.75 12.05 20.63
N MET A 199 3.71 12.92 21.63
CA MET A 199 2.89 12.76 22.83
C MET A 199 1.84 13.86 22.90
N ILE A 200 0.62 13.51 23.26
CA ILE A 200 -0.46 14.48 23.48
C ILE A 200 -0.80 14.47 24.97
N VAL A 201 -0.58 15.64 25.62
CA VAL A 201 -0.97 15.87 27.03
C VAL A 201 -2.33 16.52 27.06
N ARG A 202 -3.31 15.80 27.59
CA ARG A 202 -4.67 16.31 27.86
C ARG A 202 -4.77 16.63 29.35
N LYS A 203 -5.28 17.80 29.66
CA LYS A 203 -5.72 18.16 31.01
C LYS A 203 -7.15 18.55 30.96
#